data_d3b7536d60577641d1006ffb9351c2c3
#
_entry.id   d3b7536d60577641d1006ffb9351c2c3
#
_cell.length_a   1.000
_cell.length_b   1.000
_cell.length_c   1.000
_cell.angle_alpha   90.00
_cell.angle_beta   90.00
_cell.angle_gamma   90.00
#
_symmetry.space_group_name_H-M   'P 1'
#
loop_
_entity.id
_entity.type
_entity.pdbx_description
1 polymer ?
#
loop_
_entity_poly.entity_id
_entity_poly.type
_entity_poly.pdbx_seq_one_letter_code
_entity_poly.pdbx_strand_id
1 'polypeptide(L)'
;MKAQESNKQLFHLRLNWTLGLVVVLFLVLASRLWQLQVIQGPEYVRLAEQNRVRTIQLVAPRGTISDRNNVPLVENRSAFNILLYRESIKDMEATKQYVVEKLGVKPEDLAVKMRRGKVAGLYRPVVVKEDVSIDDISVVEAHKRQHPEIQLGPEPRRHYRHGSLAAHVLGYVGEVSEDEILREAFPGTAPGDLVGKSGVERVYNQNLTGTDGKREVLVTSVGREVGFLDEMEAQVGGELQLTLDFDLQEAAEKLLAGKVGTIVAMDPTNGEILAMASAPSFDPNSFSTRISEQDWNQLINDPNRPLQNRSIQNSYPPGSTFKLFMAAAGLEEGMISESTHVYCSGSGVFYNHLFHCHKKEGHGTVGLEQSIIKSCNIFFYELGRRLGIDKIAGHALELGLGERTGIDLPGERNGVVPTPEWKQQTRGAKWFAGETISVSIGQGSISVTPLQLLRGVSAIATNGRLTKPHVLLRVEHPNDETPSDWKVLQLPVAADTFKRIKDGMWGSVNNSGTGHNAAIPGVDICGKTGTVQVIGNDRRKEMKKDLAIEDHSWFVGFGSRDNPEIAVVAFLEHGGMGGIAAAPLAREIFSIFYAKKQRRETAHPDVTQLSEARP
;
A
#
# COMPACT_ATOMS: atom_id res chain seq x y z
N MET A 1 11.47 7.33 -108.49
CA MET A 1 12.09 6.22 -107.76
C MET A 1 13.06 6.65 -106.66
N LYS A 2 13.96 7.66 -106.80
CA LYS A 2 14.93 8.07 -105.76
C LYS A 2 14.29 8.59 -104.43
N ALA A 3 13.14 9.24 -104.45
CA ALA A 3 12.48 9.76 -103.20
C ALA A 3 11.83 8.66 -102.34
N GLN A 4 11.43 7.53 -102.94
CA GLN A 4 10.83 6.38 -102.24
C GLN A 4 11.90 5.51 -101.54
N GLU A 5 13.12 5.44 -102.07
CA GLU A 5 14.23 4.76 -101.43
C GLU A 5 14.82 5.51 -100.23
N SER A 6 14.88 6.85 -100.30
CA SER A 6 15.31 7.71 -99.23
C SER A 6 14.37 7.62 -98.00
N ASN A 7 13.05 7.55 -98.25
CA ASN A 7 12.06 7.40 -97.16
C ASN A 7 12.15 5.98 -96.51
N LYS A 8 12.43 4.95 -97.24
CA LYS A 8 12.65 3.60 -96.70
C LYS A 8 13.92 3.52 -95.88
N GLN A 9 15.01 4.16 -96.28
CA GLN A 9 16.25 4.21 -95.54
C GLN A 9 16.07 5.00 -94.23
N LEU A 10 15.40 6.12 -94.22
CA LEU A 10 15.03 6.91 -93.01
C LEU A 10 14.11 6.15 -92.08
N PHE A 11 13.16 5.39 -92.62
CA PHE A 11 12.28 4.53 -91.84
C PHE A 11 13.07 3.38 -91.15
N HIS A 12 13.95 2.69 -91.88
CA HIS A 12 14.80 1.64 -91.30
C HIS A 12 15.77 2.21 -90.25
N LEU A 13 16.29 3.41 -90.47
CA LEU A 13 17.17 4.07 -89.52
C LEU A 13 16.42 4.40 -88.23
N ARG A 14 15.23 4.96 -88.32
CA ARG A 14 14.36 5.26 -87.16
C ARG A 14 13.95 3.97 -86.45
N LEU A 15 13.57 2.95 -87.17
CA LEU A 15 13.22 1.63 -86.65
C LEU A 15 14.38 1.02 -85.86
N ASN A 16 15.59 1.10 -86.39
CA ASN A 16 16.77 0.59 -85.72
C ASN A 16 17.13 1.36 -84.50
N TRP A 17 16.94 2.70 -84.48
CA TRP A 17 17.13 3.51 -83.29
C TRP A 17 16.04 3.25 -82.21
N THR A 18 14.78 3.07 -82.59
CA THR A 18 13.73 2.66 -81.66
C THR A 18 13.97 1.23 -81.14
N LEU A 19 14.37 0.31 -81.95
CA LEU A 19 14.73 -1.05 -81.55
C LEU A 19 15.92 -1.01 -80.60
N GLY A 20 16.95 -0.22 -80.88
CA GLY A 20 18.11 -0.04 -80.01
C GLY A 20 17.71 0.55 -78.65
N LEU A 21 16.82 1.57 -78.62
CA LEU A 21 16.30 2.13 -77.41
C LEU A 21 15.53 1.10 -76.56
N VAL A 22 14.68 0.30 -77.19
CA VAL A 22 13.91 -0.77 -76.55
C VAL A 22 14.84 -1.82 -75.92
N VAL A 23 15.88 -2.24 -76.68
CA VAL A 23 16.88 -3.21 -76.20
C VAL A 23 17.63 -2.62 -74.98
N VAL A 24 18.04 -1.36 -74.99
CA VAL A 24 18.70 -0.69 -73.85
C VAL A 24 17.78 -0.64 -72.67
N LEU A 25 16.52 -0.28 -72.85
CA LEU A 25 15.53 -0.27 -71.74
C LEU A 25 15.33 -1.68 -71.16
N PHE A 26 15.26 -2.72 -72.02
CA PHE A 26 15.17 -4.09 -71.57
C PHE A 26 16.40 -4.53 -70.78
N LEU A 27 17.62 -4.14 -71.22
CA LEU A 27 18.87 -4.45 -70.54
C LEU A 27 18.92 -3.74 -69.14
N VAL A 28 18.44 -2.50 -69.04
CA VAL A 28 18.33 -1.79 -67.78
C VAL A 28 17.36 -2.50 -66.84
N LEU A 29 16.18 -2.92 -67.33
CA LEU A 29 15.21 -3.69 -66.56
C LEU A 29 15.75 -5.06 -66.15
N ALA A 30 16.42 -5.78 -67.05
CA ALA A 30 17.02 -7.07 -66.75
C ALA A 30 18.16 -6.94 -65.72
N SER A 31 19.00 -5.91 -65.83
CA SER A 31 20.05 -5.59 -64.85
C SER A 31 19.45 -5.27 -63.47
N ARG A 32 18.39 -4.48 -63.44
CA ARG A 32 17.70 -4.16 -62.19
C ARG A 32 17.01 -5.40 -61.59
N LEU A 33 16.40 -6.24 -62.42
CA LEU A 33 15.79 -7.47 -61.96
C LEU A 33 16.85 -8.44 -61.41
N TRP A 34 17.99 -8.57 -62.10
CA TRP A 34 19.11 -9.39 -61.63
C TRP A 34 19.67 -8.86 -60.29
N GLN A 35 19.84 -7.55 -60.14
CA GLN A 35 20.23 -6.90 -58.86
C GLN A 35 19.26 -7.24 -57.73
N LEU A 36 17.94 -7.13 -57.98
CA LEU A 36 16.91 -7.39 -56.95
C LEU A 36 16.80 -8.88 -56.60
N GLN A 37 16.89 -9.77 -57.63
CA GLN A 37 16.66 -11.21 -57.41
C GLN A 37 17.93 -11.97 -56.99
N VAL A 38 19.09 -11.59 -57.50
CA VAL A 38 20.34 -12.34 -57.26
C VAL A 38 21.20 -11.67 -56.21
N ILE A 39 21.44 -10.35 -56.29
CA ILE A 39 22.32 -9.67 -55.35
C ILE A 39 21.59 -9.38 -54.04
N GLN A 40 20.36 -8.83 -54.13
CA GLN A 40 19.55 -8.46 -52.97
C GLN A 40 18.52 -9.54 -52.60
N GLY A 41 18.42 -10.62 -53.37
CA GLY A 41 17.48 -11.71 -53.17
C GLY A 41 17.50 -12.31 -51.75
N PRO A 42 18.67 -12.69 -51.22
CA PRO A 42 18.76 -13.24 -49.85
C PRO A 42 18.27 -12.27 -48.77
N GLU A 43 18.51 -10.98 -48.96
CA GLU A 43 18.04 -9.95 -48.04
C GLU A 43 16.51 -9.76 -48.09
N TYR A 44 15.93 -9.75 -49.31
CA TYR A 44 14.49 -9.69 -49.49
C TYR A 44 13.77 -10.95 -49.00
N VAL A 45 14.38 -12.13 -49.18
CA VAL A 45 13.85 -13.38 -48.59
C VAL A 45 13.86 -13.30 -47.08
N ARG A 46 14.95 -12.84 -46.46
CA ARG A 46 15.04 -12.65 -45.02
C ARG A 46 14.00 -11.64 -44.50
N LEU A 47 13.83 -10.50 -45.18
CA LEU A 47 12.80 -9.51 -44.84
C LEU A 47 11.38 -10.07 -45.01
N ALA A 48 11.15 -10.88 -46.07
CA ALA A 48 9.86 -11.52 -46.27
C ALA A 48 9.58 -12.57 -45.19
N GLU A 49 10.57 -13.35 -44.77
CA GLU A 49 10.44 -14.28 -43.64
C GLU A 49 10.17 -13.56 -42.32
N GLN A 50 10.92 -12.49 -42.03
CA GLN A 50 10.67 -11.64 -40.83
C GLN A 50 9.28 -11.00 -40.83
N ASN A 51 8.75 -10.63 -42.00
CA ASN A 51 7.40 -10.08 -42.13
C ASN A 51 6.29 -11.15 -42.08
N ARG A 52 6.62 -12.44 -42.16
CA ARG A 52 5.67 -13.56 -42.06
C ARG A 52 5.48 -14.05 -40.64
N VAL A 53 6.41 -13.75 -39.74
CA VAL A 53 6.35 -14.16 -38.33
C VAL A 53 5.89 -12.96 -37.49
N ARG A 54 4.83 -13.15 -36.75
CA ARG A 54 4.34 -12.18 -35.79
C ARG A 54 4.45 -12.77 -34.38
N THR A 55 5.12 -12.07 -33.48
CA THR A 55 5.19 -12.42 -32.07
C THR A 55 4.01 -11.78 -31.34
N ILE A 56 3.18 -12.60 -30.73
CA ILE A 56 2.10 -12.20 -29.84
C ILE A 56 2.61 -12.40 -28.40
N GLN A 57 2.60 -11.36 -27.60
CA GLN A 57 2.98 -11.43 -26.20
C GLN A 57 1.84 -12.05 -25.40
N LEU A 58 2.14 -13.08 -24.61
CA LEU A 58 1.22 -13.72 -23.69
C LEU A 58 1.48 -13.14 -22.28
N VAL A 59 0.61 -12.26 -21.84
CA VAL A 59 0.76 -11.59 -20.54
C VAL A 59 0.71 -12.60 -19.41
N ALA A 60 1.74 -12.60 -18.57
CA ALA A 60 1.82 -13.48 -17.40
C ALA A 60 0.84 -13.05 -16.32
N PRO A 61 0.13 -13.99 -15.68
CA PRO A 61 -0.61 -13.69 -14.46
C PRO A 61 0.35 -13.27 -13.34
N ARG A 62 -0.03 -12.25 -12.57
CA ARG A 62 0.70 -11.87 -11.35
C ARG A 62 0.53 -12.93 -10.27
N GLY A 63 1.51 -13.06 -9.39
CA GLY A 63 1.43 -13.95 -8.23
C GLY A 63 0.24 -13.64 -7.32
N THR A 64 -0.25 -14.65 -6.61
CA THR A 64 -1.34 -14.52 -5.66
C THR A 64 -0.86 -13.93 -4.33
N ILE A 65 -1.77 -13.34 -3.55
CA ILE A 65 -1.46 -12.84 -2.21
C ILE A 65 -2.46 -13.47 -1.25
N SER A 66 -1.96 -14.09 -0.19
CA SER A 66 -2.76 -14.73 0.87
C SER A 66 -2.44 -14.17 2.26
N ASP A 67 -3.34 -14.40 3.21
CA ASP A 67 -3.09 -14.15 4.63
C ASP A 67 -2.19 -15.24 5.24
N ARG A 68 -1.85 -15.11 6.53
CA ARG A 68 -1.02 -16.07 7.27
C ARG A 68 -1.63 -17.48 7.38
N ASN A 69 -2.92 -17.64 7.12
CA ASN A 69 -3.66 -18.90 7.17
C ASN A 69 -4.01 -19.42 5.76
N ASN A 70 -3.36 -18.87 4.71
CA ASN A 70 -3.60 -19.18 3.29
C ASN A 70 -5.01 -18.79 2.80
N VAL A 71 -5.68 -17.82 3.44
CA VAL A 71 -6.91 -17.24 2.91
C VAL A 71 -6.54 -16.31 1.73
N PRO A 72 -7.05 -16.55 0.51
CA PRO A 72 -6.69 -15.72 -0.64
C PRO A 72 -7.26 -14.32 -0.50
N LEU A 73 -6.39 -13.32 -0.57
CA LEU A 73 -6.73 -11.90 -0.51
C LEU A 73 -6.78 -11.29 -1.91
N VAL A 74 -5.80 -11.64 -2.76
CA VAL A 74 -5.67 -11.12 -4.12
C VAL A 74 -5.31 -12.26 -5.07
N GLU A 75 -6.07 -12.35 -6.15
CA GLU A 75 -5.91 -13.37 -7.20
C GLU A 75 -6.01 -12.73 -8.60
N ASN A 76 -5.88 -13.53 -9.64
CA ASN A 76 -6.18 -13.10 -10.99
C ASN A 76 -7.47 -13.79 -11.45
N ARG A 77 -8.37 -13.02 -12.05
CA ARG A 77 -9.52 -13.59 -12.76
C ARG A 77 -9.31 -13.51 -14.26
N SER A 78 -9.83 -14.49 -14.96
CA SER A 78 -9.91 -14.41 -16.42
C SER A 78 -10.87 -13.31 -16.80
N ALA A 79 -10.41 -12.41 -17.66
CA ALA A 79 -11.22 -11.37 -18.25
C ALA A 79 -11.02 -11.40 -19.78
N PHE A 80 -11.93 -10.78 -20.50
CA PHE A 80 -11.81 -10.63 -21.95
C PHE A 80 -11.84 -9.15 -22.30
N ASN A 81 -10.97 -8.78 -23.23
CA ASN A 81 -10.99 -7.46 -23.85
C ASN A 81 -11.49 -7.57 -25.27
N ILE A 82 -12.16 -6.54 -25.77
CA ILE A 82 -12.50 -6.42 -27.18
C ILE A 82 -11.34 -5.74 -27.90
N LEU A 83 -10.74 -6.47 -28.83
CA LEU A 83 -9.60 -6.06 -29.64
C LEU A 83 -10.07 -5.69 -31.02
N LEU A 84 -9.63 -4.55 -31.55
CA LEU A 84 -9.87 -4.08 -32.92
C LEU A 84 -8.58 -4.21 -33.74
N TYR A 85 -8.58 -5.12 -34.71
CA TYR A 85 -7.50 -5.36 -35.67
C TYR A 85 -7.66 -4.43 -36.87
N ARG A 86 -6.91 -3.32 -36.86
CA ARG A 86 -7.06 -2.23 -37.82
C ARG A 86 -6.72 -2.61 -39.27
N GLU A 87 -5.80 -3.54 -39.45
CA GLU A 87 -5.42 -4.11 -40.75
C GLU A 87 -6.56 -4.90 -41.40
N SER A 88 -7.51 -5.37 -40.62
CA SER A 88 -8.65 -6.17 -41.10
C SER A 88 -9.89 -5.33 -41.37
N ILE A 89 -9.87 -4.03 -41.09
CA ILE A 89 -11.02 -3.13 -41.27
C ILE A 89 -11.27 -2.88 -42.75
N LYS A 90 -12.46 -3.25 -43.23
CA LYS A 90 -12.89 -3.00 -44.60
C LYS A 90 -13.61 -1.67 -44.72
N ASP A 91 -14.48 -1.34 -43.77
CA ASP A 91 -15.22 -0.10 -43.66
C ASP A 91 -15.05 0.49 -42.26
N MET A 92 -14.31 1.58 -42.16
CA MET A 92 -13.99 2.24 -40.91
C MET A 92 -15.22 2.85 -40.23
N GLU A 93 -16.13 3.41 -41.00
CA GLU A 93 -17.34 4.07 -40.43
C GLU A 93 -18.32 3.01 -39.93
N ALA A 94 -18.56 1.95 -40.69
CA ALA A 94 -19.39 0.84 -40.24
C ALA A 94 -18.84 0.17 -38.95
N THR A 95 -17.52 -0.04 -38.89
CA THR A 95 -16.87 -0.60 -37.69
C THR A 95 -17.01 0.35 -36.49
N LYS A 96 -16.81 1.66 -36.66
CA LYS A 96 -16.98 2.61 -35.57
C LYS A 96 -18.43 2.65 -35.08
N GLN A 97 -19.40 2.67 -36.02
CA GLN A 97 -20.80 2.65 -35.67
C GLN A 97 -21.16 1.39 -34.87
N TYR A 98 -20.71 0.22 -35.31
CA TYR A 98 -20.90 -1.02 -34.58
C TYR A 98 -20.33 -0.97 -33.16
N VAL A 99 -19.08 -0.48 -32.97
CA VAL A 99 -18.43 -0.36 -31.65
C VAL A 99 -19.22 0.59 -30.73
N VAL A 100 -19.72 1.70 -31.26
CA VAL A 100 -20.50 2.66 -30.49
C VAL A 100 -21.90 2.12 -30.15
N GLU A 101 -22.65 1.62 -31.15
CA GLU A 101 -24.06 1.27 -30.96
C GLU A 101 -24.26 -0.09 -30.29
N LYS A 102 -23.41 -1.10 -30.61
CA LYS A 102 -23.58 -2.46 -30.13
C LYS A 102 -22.74 -2.79 -28.89
N LEU A 103 -21.55 -2.17 -28.79
CA LEU A 103 -20.63 -2.42 -27.66
C LEU A 103 -20.66 -1.29 -26.62
N GLY A 104 -21.44 -0.22 -26.87
CA GLY A 104 -21.65 0.87 -25.92
C GLY A 104 -20.39 1.72 -25.62
N VAL A 105 -19.41 1.74 -26.51
CA VAL A 105 -18.20 2.54 -26.36
C VAL A 105 -18.48 3.98 -26.74
N LYS A 106 -18.13 4.94 -25.89
CA LYS A 106 -18.33 6.36 -26.19
C LYS A 106 -17.49 6.79 -27.40
N PRO A 107 -18.03 7.59 -28.33
CA PRO A 107 -17.30 8.03 -29.52
C PRO A 107 -15.98 8.74 -29.20
N GLU A 108 -15.95 9.54 -28.14
CA GLU A 108 -14.76 10.28 -27.71
C GLU A 108 -13.66 9.31 -27.25
N ASP A 109 -14.03 8.29 -26.45
CA ASP A 109 -13.10 7.27 -25.93
C ASP A 109 -12.52 6.43 -27.08
N LEU A 110 -13.38 6.02 -28.02
CA LEU A 110 -12.95 5.30 -29.22
C LEU A 110 -11.97 6.14 -30.05
N ALA A 111 -12.24 7.44 -30.22
CA ALA A 111 -11.34 8.33 -30.95
C ALA A 111 -9.96 8.48 -30.29
N VAL A 112 -9.91 8.54 -28.96
CA VAL A 112 -8.65 8.57 -28.19
C VAL A 112 -7.89 7.25 -28.35
N LYS A 113 -8.56 6.10 -28.19
CA LYS A 113 -7.97 4.77 -28.32
C LYS A 113 -7.43 4.54 -29.73
N MET A 114 -8.17 4.93 -30.73
CA MET A 114 -7.74 4.86 -32.15
C MET A 114 -6.52 5.75 -32.45
N ARG A 115 -6.42 6.94 -31.86
CA ARG A 115 -5.24 7.81 -32.00
C ARG A 115 -4.01 7.19 -31.38
N ARG A 116 -4.11 6.67 -30.16
CA ARG A 116 -3.02 5.95 -29.49
C ARG A 116 -2.57 4.72 -30.27
N GLY A 117 -3.53 3.95 -30.81
CA GLY A 117 -3.25 2.83 -31.66
C GLY A 117 -2.45 3.20 -32.92
N LYS A 118 -2.64 4.39 -33.52
CA LYS A 118 -1.86 4.86 -34.68
C LYS A 118 -0.37 4.98 -34.36
N VAL A 119 -0.02 5.42 -33.13
CA VAL A 119 1.36 5.54 -32.68
C VAL A 119 2.00 4.16 -32.45
N ALA A 120 1.21 3.20 -31.98
CA ALA A 120 1.68 1.83 -31.68
C ALA A 120 1.91 0.93 -32.91
N GLY A 121 1.58 1.41 -34.15
CA GLY A 121 1.74 0.66 -35.39
C GLY A 121 0.44 -0.02 -35.88
N LEU A 122 0.32 -0.26 -37.20
CA LEU A 122 -0.91 -0.76 -37.84
C LEU A 122 -1.32 -2.14 -37.36
N TYR A 123 -0.34 -3.00 -37.11
CA TYR A 123 -0.52 -4.43 -36.80
C TYR A 123 -0.71 -4.73 -35.31
N ARG A 124 -0.65 -3.72 -34.42
CA ARG A 124 -1.06 -3.88 -33.03
C ARG A 124 -2.56 -3.67 -32.90
N PRO A 125 -3.30 -4.63 -32.30
CA PRO A 125 -4.73 -4.46 -32.05
C PRO A 125 -4.95 -3.29 -31.07
N VAL A 126 -6.07 -2.60 -31.25
CA VAL A 126 -6.50 -1.55 -30.34
C VAL A 126 -7.50 -2.14 -29.36
N VAL A 127 -7.23 -2.05 -28.05
CA VAL A 127 -8.20 -2.44 -27.02
C VAL A 127 -9.34 -1.39 -26.99
N VAL A 128 -10.49 -1.74 -27.54
CA VAL A 128 -11.65 -0.82 -27.62
C VAL A 128 -12.51 -0.88 -26.36
N LYS A 129 -12.62 -2.04 -25.73
CA LYS A 129 -13.34 -2.21 -24.46
C LYS A 129 -12.61 -3.25 -23.62
N GLU A 130 -12.37 -2.92 -22.36
CA GLU A 130 -11.69 -3.77 -21.41
C GLU A 130 -12.72 -4.43 -20.49
N ASP A 131 -12.37 -5.63 -19.97
CA ASP A 131 -13.14 -6.34 -18.95
C ASP A 131 -14.63 -6.46 -19.30
N VAL A 132 -14.88 -7.05 -20.47
CA VAL A 132 -16.21 -7.08 -21.06
C VAL A 132 -17.14 -8.10 -20.39
N SER A 133 -18.42 -7.77 -20.36
CA SER A 133 -19.47 -8.63 -19.81
C SER A 133 -19.73 -9.85 -20.69
N ILE A 134 -20.44 -10.85 -20.16
CA ILE A 134 -20.91 -12.01 -20.93
C ILE A 134 -21.82 -11.57 -22.09
N ASP A 135 -22.60 -10.50 -21.90
CA ASP A 135 -23.44 -9.93 -22.96
C ASP A 135 -22.59 -9.36 -24.10
N ASP A 136 -21.54 -8.59 -23.79
CA ASP A 136 -20.61 -8.08 -24.79
C ASP A 136 -19.90 -9.22 -25.56
N ILE A 137 -19.47 -10.28 -24.84
CA ILE A 137 -18.88 -11.47 -25.45
C ILE A 137 -19.85 -12.09 -26.43
N SER A 138 -21.12 -12.27 -26.02
CA SER A 138 -22.17 -12.84 -26.85
C SER A 138 -22.44 -12.01 -28.10
N VAL A 139 -22.45 -10.67 -27.97
CA VAL A 139 -22.61 -9.75 -29.10
C VAL A 139 -21.45 -9.88 -30.09
N VAL A 140 -20.20 -9.90 -29.61
CA VAL A 140 -19.02 -10.03 -30.49
C VAL A 140 -19.03 -11.38 -31.21
N GLU A 141 -19.26 -12.49 -30.51
CA GLU A 141 -19.26 -13.83 -31.11
C GLU A 141 -20.41 -14.00 -32.12
N ALA A 142 -21.61 -13.43 -31.87
CA ALA A 142 -22.72 -13.46 -32.80
C ALA A 142 -22.43 -12.73 -34.13
N HIS A 143 -21.63 -11.66 -34.07
CA HIS A 143 -21.33 -10.83 -35.24
C HIS A 143 -19.91 -11.07 -35.84
N LYS A 144 -19.18 -12.05 -35.34
CA LYS A 144 -17.79 -12.36 -35.74
C LYS A 144 -17.57 -12.54 -37.24
N ARG A 145 -18.59 -13.06 -37.97
CA ARG A 145 -18.52 -13.19 -39.43
C ARG A 145 -18.67 -11.86 -40.16
N GLN A 146 -19.42 -10.92 -39.61
CA GLN A 146 -19.71 -9.60 -40.18
C GLN A 146 -18.58 -8.61 -39.86
N HIS A 147 -18.01 -8.73 -38.64
CA HIS A 147 -16.95 -7.87 -38.09
C HIS A 147 -15.74 -8.71 -37.67
N PRO A 148 -15.02 -9.36 -38.62
CA PRO A 148 -13.86 -10.19 -38.32
C PRO A 148 -12.68 -9.40 -37.73
N GLU A 149 -12.69 -8.08 -37.91
CA GLU A 149 -11.74 -7.13 -37.34
C GLU A 149 -11.89 -6.95 -35.82
N ILE A 150 -13.03 -7.38 -35.25
CA ILE A 150 -13.30 -7.31 -33.81
C ILE A 150 -13.20 -8.70 -33.22
N GLN A 151 -12.30 -8.87 -32.24
CA GLN A 151 -12.04 -10.17 -31.62
C GLN A 151 -11.96 -10.03 -30.11
N LEU A 152 -12.17 -11.15 -29.42
CA LEU A 152 -11.99 -11.27 -27.96
C LEU A 152 -10.55 -11.71 -27.67
N GLY A 153 -9.87 -10.97 -26.81
CA GLY A 153 -8.56 -11.33 -26.29
C GLY A 153 -8.67 -11.66 -24.78
N PRO A 154 -8.27 -12.89 -24.36
CA PRO A 154 -8.19 -13.19 -22.93
C PRO A 154 -7.05 -12.40 -22.30
N GLU A 155 -7.28 -11.88 -21.10
CA GLU A 155 -6.28 -11.17 -20.31
C GLU A 155 -6.49 -11.45 -18.82
N PRO A 156 -5.45 -11.87 -18.07
CA PRO A 156 -5.55 -12.03 -16.63
C PRO A 156 -5.72 -10.65 -15.97
N ARG A 157 -6.76 -10.49 -15.13
CA ARG A 157 -6.97 -9.26 -14.39
C ARG A 157 -6.80 -9.46 -12.91
N ARG A 158 -6.16 -8.47 -12.29
CA ARG A 158 -5.99 -8.42 -10.85
C ARG A 158 -7.35 -8.30 -10.15
N HIS A 159 -7.60 -9.14 -9.17
CA HIS A 159 -8.86 -9.19 -8.45
C HIS A 159 -8.62 -9.23 -6.94
N TYR A 160 -9.07 -8.19 -6.25
CA TYR A 160 -9.04 -8.07 -4.79
C TYR A 160 -10.35 -8.64 -4.27
N ARG A 161 -10.26 -9.90 -3.79
CA ARG A 161 -11.42 -10.76 -3.54
C ARG A 161 -12.42 -10.20 -2.53
N HIS A 162 -11.94 -9.43 -1.57
CA HIS A 162 -12.73 -8.90 -0.46
C HIS A 162 -12.97 -7.38 -0.56
N GLY A 163 -12.93 -6.80 -1.78
CA GLY A 163 -13.16 -5.39 -2.01
C GLY A 163 -12.15 -4.51 -1.28
N SER A 164 -12.63 -3.61 -0.42
CA SER A 164 -11.80 -2.64 0.31
C SER A 164 -10.97 -3.24 1.46
N LEU A 165 -11.11 -4.54 1.75
CA LEU A 165 -10.40 -5.18 2.86
C LEU A 165 -8.89 -5.10 2.65
N ALA A 166 -8.17 -4.63 3.67
CA ALA A 166 -6.72 -4.44 3.68
C ALA A 166 -6.17 -3.58 2.52
N ALA A 167 -7.01 -2.75 1.87
CA ALA A 167 -6.63 -1.99 0.68
C ALA A 167 -5.35 -1.16 0.86
N HIS A 168 -5.14 -0.56 2.01
CA HIS A 168 -3.94 0.23 2.30
C HIS A 168 -2.67 -0.61 2.47
N VAL A 169 -2.81 -1.88 2.85
CA VAL A 169 -1.71 -2.84 2.97
C VAL A 169 -1.44 -3.50 1.62
N LEU A 170 -2.48 -4.05 1.00
CA LEU A 170 -2.39 -4.71 -0.31
C LEU A 170 -1.92 -3.72 -1.39
N GLY A 171 -2.50 -2.53 -1.39
CA GLY A 171 -2.29 -1.55 -2.45
C GLY A 171 -3.14 -1.85 -3.68
N TYR A 172 -2.73 -1.34 -4.83
CA TYR A 172 -3.39 -1.56 -6.12
C TYR A 172 -2.39 -1.53 -7.26
N VAL A 173 -2.79 -2.08 -8.40
CA VAL A 173 -2.03 -2.05 -9.65
C VAL A 173 -2.54 -0.95 -10.57
N GLY A 174 -1.70 -0.49 -11.48
CA GLY A 174 -2.07 0.48 -12.51
C GLY A 174 -1.02 0.57 -13.60
N GLU A 175 -1.33 1.20 -14.72
CA GLU A 175 -0.38 1.42 -15.81
C GLU A 175 0.87 2.18 -15.30
N VAL A 176 2.05 1.75 -15.76
CA VAL A 176 3.29 2.47 -15.49
C VAL A 176 3.22 3.88 -16.11
N SER A 177 3.57 4.91 -15.33
CA SER A 177 3.58 6.30 -15.81
C SER A 177 4.89 6.61 -16.53
N GLU A 178 4.88 7.64 -17.41
CA GLU A 178 6.08 8.12 -18.08
C GLU A 178 7.18 8.51 -17.09
N ASP A 179 6.81 9.12 -15.98
CA ASP A 179 7.71 9.54 -14.89
C ASP A 179 8.36 8.33 -14.19
N GLU A 180 7.62 7.24 -13.99
CA GLU A 180 8.14 5.99 -13.41
C GLU A 180 9.08 5.28 -14.37
N ILE A 181 8.82 5.34 -15.68
CA ILE A 181 9.72 4.80 -16.72
C ILE A 181 11.01 5.62 -16.75
N LEU A 182 10.91 6.96 -16.78
CA LEU A 182 12.07 7.85 -16.81
C LEU A 182 12.97 7.72 -15.57
N ARG A 183 12.39 7.40 -14.43
CA ARG A 183 13.14 7.16 -13.17
C ARG A 183 13.59 5.72 -13.00
N GLU A 184 13.31 4.86 -13.96
CA GLU A 184 13.58 3.40 -13.89
C GLU A 184 13.02 2.77 -12.60
N ALA A 185 11.87 3.25 -12.15
CA ALA A 185 11.25 2.78 -10.90
C ALA A 185 10.85 1.30 -10.96
N PHE A 186 10.61 0.79 -12.16
CA PHE A 186 10.28 -0.61 -12.46
C PHE A 186 11.11 -1.07 -13.67
N PRO A 187 12.30 -1.67 -13.46
CA PRO A 187 13.18 -2.07 -14.54
C PRO A 187 12.50 -3.05 -15.51
N GLY A 188 12.70 -2.82 -16.82
CA GLY A 188 12.19 -3.69 -17.87
C GLY A 188 10.72 -3.47 -18.26
N THR A 189 10.01 -2.49 -17.67
CA THR A 189 8.64 -2.18 -18.05
C THR A 189 8.55 -1.24 -19.25
N ALA A 190 7.49 -1.43 -20.03
CA ALA A 190 7.15 -0.61 -21.19
C ALA A 190 5.83 0.14 -20.98
N PRO A 191 5.54 1.21 -21.74
CA PRO A 191 4.26 1.90 -21.67
C PRO A 191 3.08 0.94 -21.87
N GLY A 192 2.14 0.96 -20.94
CA GLY A 192 0.97 0.08 -20.90
C GLY A 192 1.10 -1.12 -19.96
N ASP A 193 2.29 -1.40 -19.45
CA ASP A 193 2.48 -2.47 -18.46
C ASP A 193 1.85 -2.11 -17.12
N LEU A 194 1.30 -3.12 -16.44
CA LEU A 194 0.72 -2.98 -15.11
C LEU A 194 1.78 -3.19 -14.03
N VAL A 195 1.90 -2.23 -13.13
CA VAL A 195 2.81 -2.26 -11.98
C VAL A 195 2.08 -1.97 -10.68
N GLY A 196 2.65 -2.40 -9.57
CA GLY A 196 2.13 -2.04 -8.25
C GLY A 196 2.32 -0.55 -7.95
N LYS A 197 1.25 0.15 -7.58
CA LYS A 197 1.27 1.60 -7.32
C LYS A 197 1.40 1.94 -5.84
N SER A 198 0.91 1.09 -4.97
CA SER A 198 0.95 1.27 -3.51
C SER A 198 1.02 -0.07 -2.79
N GLY A 199 1.21 -0.04 -1.47
CA GLY A 199 1.16 -1.22 -0.62
C GLY A 199 2.16 -2.31 -1.00
N VAL A 200 1.80 -3.54 -0.69
CA VAL A 200 2.53 -4.77 -1.00
C VAL A 200 2.72 -4.95 -2.51
N GLU A 201 1.71 -4.61 -3.31
CA GLU A 201 1.79 -4.64 -4.77
C GLU A 201 2.98 -3.83 -5.32
N ARG A 202 3.32 -2.70 -4.67
CA ARG A 202 4.45 -1.86 -5.07
C ARG A 202 5.78 -2.38 -4.56
N VAL A 203 5.85 -2.72 -3.28
CA VAL A 203 7.12 -3.13 -2.64
C VAL A 203 7.61 -4.44 -3.23
N TYR A 204 6.71 -5.39 -3.44
CA TYR A 204 7.00 -6.73 -3.96
C TYR A 204 6.62 -6.87 -5.44
N ASN A 205 6.65 -5.75 -6.20
CA ASN A 205 6.26 -5.77 -7.61
C ASN A 205 7.08 -6.78 -8.42
N GLN A 206 8.39 -6.86 -8.19
CA GLN A 206 9.27 -7.79 -8.92
C GLN A 206 8.93 -9.26 -8.63
N ASN A 207 8.64 -9.60 -7.36
CA ASN A 207 8.27 -10.96 -6.97
C ASN A 207 6.90 -11.35 -7.55
N LEU A 208 5.95 -10.41 -7.54
CA LEU A 208 4.59 -10.64 -8.04
C LEU A 208 4.50 -10.65 -9.57
N THR A 209 5.39 -9.95 -10.28
CA THR A 209 5.36 -9.90 -11.74
C THR A 209 5.89 -11.21 -12.31
N GLY A 210 5.05 -11.87 -13.14
CA GLY A 210 5.46 -13.06 -13.88
C GLY A 210 6.36 -12.74 -15.06
N THR A 211 6.79 -13.79 -15.75
CA THR A 211 7.53 -13.67 -17.00
C THR A 211 6.60 -13.93 -18.18
N ASP A 212 6.43 -12.94 -19.04
CA ASP A 212 5.55 -13.05 -20.20
C ASP A 212 6.01 -14.14 -21.17
N GLY A 213 5.03 -14.86 -21.69
CA GLY A 213 5.22 -15.80 -22.77
C GLY A 213 5.19 -15.12 -24.13
N LYS A 214 5.53 -15.90 -25.16
CA LYS A 214 5.52 -15.45 -26.54
C LYS A 214 4.92 -16.52 -27.42
N ARG A 215 4.02 -16.12 -28.32
CA ARG A 215 3.48 -16.97 -29.35
C ARG A 215 3.91 -16.44 -30.72
N GLU A 216 4.60 -17.24 -31.47
CA GLU A 216 5.03 -16.91 -32.84
C GLU A 216 4.03 -17.50 -33.84
N VAL A 217 3.37 -16.64 -34.59
CA VAL A 217 2.37 -17.00 -35.59
C VAL A 217 2.82 -16.59 -36.98
N LEU A 218 2.52 -17.43 -37.98
CA LEU A 218 2.68 -17.08 -39.38
C LEU A 218 1.52 -16.21 -39.83
N VAL A 219 1.86 -15.06 -40.43
CA VAL A 219 0.86 -14.14 -40.96
C VAL A 219 1.05 -13.98 -42.49
N THR A 220 -0.05 -13.73 -43.19
CA THR A 220 -0.03 -13.29 -44.59
C THR A 220 0.49 -11.87 -44.72
N SER A 221 0.76 -11.41 -45.96
CA SER A 221 1.13 -10.02 -46.27
C SER A 221 0.10 -8.99 -45.84
N VAL A 222 -1.12 -9.39 -45.50
CA VAL A 222 -2.20 -8.56 -44.96
C VAL A 222 -2.44 -8.78 -43.46
N GLY A 223 -1.52 -9.45 -42.74
CA GLY A 223 -1.55 -9.65 -41.31
C GLY A 223 -2.47 -10.77 -40.81
N ARG A 224 -3.10 -11.57 -41.69
CA ARG A 224 -3.98 -12.68 -41.30
C ARG A 224 -3.14 -13.89 -40.86
N GLU A 225 -3.42 -14.43 -39.68
CA GLU A 225 -2.82 -15.66 -39.20
C GLU A 225 -3.16 -16.84 -40.11
N VAL A 226 -2.13 -17.62 -40.52
CA VAL A 226 -2.26 -18.78 -41.38
C VAL A 226 -1.61 -20.02 -40.77
N GLY A 227 -0.86 -19.87 -39.68
CA GLY A 227 -0.21 -21.00 -39.01
C GLY A 227 0.43 -20.57 -37.70
N PHE A 228 0.81 -21.56 -36.93
CA PHE A 228 1.48 -21.45 -35.64
C PHE A 228 2.93 -22.01 -35.81
N LEU A 229 3.89 -21.33 -35.25
CA LEU A 229 5.30 -21.71 -35.29
C LEU A 229 5.81 -22.25 -33.96
N ASP A 230 5.70 -21.42 -32.91
CA ASP A 230 6.26 -21.73 -31.60
C ASP A 230 5.49 -21.00 -30.52
N GLU A 231 5.50 -21.56 -29.31
CA GLU A 231 4.89 -20.93 -28.12
C GLU A 231 5.76 -21.18 -26.90
N MET A 232 6.15 -20.09 -26.26
CA MET A 232 6.72 -20.10 -24.92
C MET A 232 5.64 -19.67 -23.95
N GLU A 233 5.24 -20.57 -23.06
CA GLU A 233 4.20 -20.28 -22.06
C GLU A 233 4.63 -19.17 -21.10
N ALA A 234 3.67 -18.38 -20.66
CA ALA A 234 3.88 -17.38 -19.64
C ALA A 234 4.09 -18.06 -18.27
N GLN A 235 5.03 -17.55 -17.48
CA GLN A 235 5.28 -18.02 -16.13
C GLN A 235 4.61 -17.10 -15.13
N VAL A 236 3.78 -17.66 -14.24
CA VAL A 236 3.08 -16.92 -13.19
C VAL A 236 4.10 -16.32 -12.21
N GLY A 237 3.82 -15.13 -11.70
CA GLY A 237 4.62 -14.51 -10.65
C GLY A 237 4.60 -15.27 -9.32
N GLY A 238 5.54 -14.94 -8.44
CA GLY A 238 5.68 -15.57 -7.11
C GLY A 238 4.48 -15.28 -6.20
N GLU A 239 4.11 -16.25 -5.38
CA GLU A 239 3.05 -16.12 -4.40
C GLU A 239 3.56 -15.46 -3.11
N LEU A 240 2.79 -14.53 -2.55
CA LEU A 240 3.11 -13.87 -1.29
C LEU A 240 2.15 -14.35 -0.20
N GLN A 241 2.71 -14.77 0.91
CA GLN A 241 1.97 -14.98 2.14
C GLN A 241 2.25 -13.81 3.10
N LEU A 242 1.19 -13.15 3.57
CA LEU A 242 1.30 -12.02 4.48
C LEU A 242 1.16 -12.46 5.94
N THR A 243 1.67 -11.63 6.85
CA THR A 243 1.52 -11.81 8.30
C THR A 243 0.09 -11.48 8.77
N LEU A 244 -0.74 -10.84 7.93
CA LEU A 244 -2.11 -10.49 8.25
C LEU A 244 -2.92 -11.73 8.62
N ASP A 245 -3.80 -11.57 9.60
CA ASP A 245 -4.85 -12.52 9.94
C ASP A 245 -6.19 -11.95 9.44
N PHE A 246 -6.83 -12.68 8.53
CA PHE A 246 -8.06 -12.23 7.87
C PHE A 246 -9.15 -11.81 8.86
N ASP A 247 -9.38 -12.62 9.92
CA ASP A 247 -10.46 -12.37 10.89
C ASP A 247 -10.17 -11.08 11.70
N LEU A 248 -8.91 -10.84 12.08
CA LEU A 248 -8.51 -9.64 12.80
C LEU A 248 -8.59 -8.40 11.90
N GLN A 249 -8.19 -8.53 10.64
CA GLN A 249 -8.24 -7.44 9.67
C GLN A 249 -9.70 -7.03 9.38
N GLU A 250 -10.56 -8.02 9.12
CA GLU A 250 -11.98 -7.78 8.86
C GLU A 250 -12.67 -7.12 10.07
N ALA A 251 -12.37 -7.60 11.27
CA ALA A 251 -12.89 -7.01 12.49
C ALA A 251 -12.42 -5.56 12.68
N ALA A 252 -11.14 -5.28 12.47
CA ALA A 252 -10.59 -3.93 12.59
C ALA A 252 -11.27 -2.95 11.63
N GLU A 253 -11.53 -3.34 10.40
CA GLU A 253 -12.22 -2.51 9.42
C GLU A 253 -13.71 -2.29 9.77
N LYS A 254 -14.41 -3.35 10.21
CA LYS A 254 -15.79 -3.23 10.68
C LYS A 254 -15.92 -2.28 11.88
N LEU A 255 -14.98 -2.33 12.80
CA LEU A 255 -14.93 -1.43 13.97
C LEU A 255 -14.69 0.03 13.58
N LEU A 256 -14.00 0.27 12.49
CA LEU A 256 -13.72 1.61 11.94
C LEU A 256 -14.82 2.11 10.98
N ALA A 257 -15.85 1.34 10.69
CA ALA A 257 -16.92 1.74 9.78
C ALA A 257 -17.56 3.07 10.23
N GLY A 258 -17.62 4.05 9.30
CA GLY A 258 -18.14 5.40 9.58
C GLY A 258 -17.26 6.28 10.46
N LYS A 259 -16.03 5.87 10.76
CA LYS A 259 -15.05 6.64 11.55
C LYS A 259 -13.85 7.03 10.69
N VAL A 260 -13.08 8.00 11.18
CA VAL A 260 -11.79 8.37 10.58
C VAL A 260 -10.70 8.00 11.58
N GLY A 261 -9.84 7.05 11.21
CA GLY A 261 -8.83 6.56 12.14
C GLY A 261 -8.11 5.30 11.68
N THR A 262 -7.47 4.63 12.61
CA THR A 262 -6.72 3.39 12.33
C THR A 262 -6.70 2.44 13.53
N ILE A 263 -6.63 1.14 13.24
CA ILE A 263 -6.35 0.08 14.20
C ILE A 263 -5.18 -0.73 13.64
N VAL A 264 -4.14 -0.93 14.45
CA VAL A 264 -3.03 -1.83 14.11
C VAL A 264 -2.86 -2.86 15.23
N ALA A 265 -2.80 -4.13 14.84
CA ALA A 265 -2.45 -5.24 15.72
C ALA A 265 -1.12 -5.86 15.24
N MET A 266 -0.22 -6.14 16.17
CA MET A 266 1.12 -6.65 15.88
C MET A 266 1.53 -7.70 16.91
N ASP A 267 2.24 -8.73 16.49
CA ASP A 267 2.98 -9.60 17.43
C ASP A 267 4.19 -8.81 17.96
N PRO A 268 4.22 -8.49 19.27
CA PRO A 268 5.29 -7.67 19.84
C PRO A 268 6.64 -8.38 19.89
N THR A 269 6.68 -9.70 19.72
CA THR A 269 7.90 -10.51 19.87
C THR A 269 8.74 -10.57 18.60
N ASN A 270 8.10 -10.49 17.42
CA ASN A 270 8.76 -10.63 16.12
C ASN A 270 8.47 -9.46 15.17
N GLY A 271 7.42 -8.65 15.39
CA GLY A 271 7.05 -7.50 14.57
C GLY A 271 6.07 -7.82 13.44
N GLU A 272 5.53 -9.03 13.37
CA GLU A 272 4.50 -9.40 12.41
C GLU A 272 3.24 -8.54 12.59
N ILE A 273 2.80 -7.88 11.53
CA ILE A 273 1.53 -7.13 11.51
C ILE A 273 0.39 -8.11 11.32
N LEU A 274 -0.43 -8.28 12.34
CA LEU A 274 -1.60 -9.18 12.32
C LEU A 274 -2.83 -8.52 11.70
N ALA A 275 -2.97 -7.21 11.87
CA ALA A 275 -3.98 -6.38 11.21
C ALA A 275 -3.50 -4.94 11.11
N MET A 276 -3.84 -4.28 10.00
CA MET A 276 -3.58 -2.85 9.79
C MET A 276 -4.73 -2.25 8.99
N ALA A 277 -5.70 -1.70 9.69
CA ALA A 277 -6.87 -1.06 9.11
C ALA A 277 -6.75 0.47 9.20
N SER A 278 -7.06 1.15 8.11
CA SER A 278 -7.13 2.62 8.04
C SER A 278 -8.47 3.03 7.41
N ALA A 279 -9.16 3.97 8.00
CA ALA A 279 -10.48 4.40 7.54
C ALA A 279 -10.55 5.93 7.36
N PRO A 280 -11.33 6.41 6.35
CA PRO A 280 -12.03 5.61 5.35
C PRO A 280 -11.07 4.85 4.44
N SER A 281 -11.57 3.79 3.81
CA SER A 281 -10.82 2.95 2.85
C SER A 281 -11.35 3.16 1.43
N PHE A 282 -10.76 2.46 0.47
CA PHE A 282 -11.11 2.48 -0.96
C PHE A 282 -11.14 1.05 -1.50
N ASP A 283 -11.85 0.81 -2.61
CA ASP A 283 -11.82 -0.49 -3.29
C ASP A 283 -10.69 -0.51 -4.34
N PRO A 284 -9.63 -1.32 -4.17
CA PRO A 284 -8.53 -1.43 -5.11
C PRO A 284 -8.95 -2.02 -6.47
N ASN A 285 -10.09 -2.73 -6.55
CA ASN A 285 -10.63 -3.21 -7.83
C ASN A 285 -10.97 -2.05 -8.79
N SER A 286 -11.30 -0.87 -8.28
CA SER A 286 -11.54 0.33 -9.09
C SER A 286 -10.32 0.73 -9.94
N PHE A 287 -9.13 0.28 -9.57
CA PHE A 287 -7.87 0.55 -10.29
C PHE A 287 -7.44 -0.62 -11.19
N SER A 288 -8.06 -1.80 -11.05
CA SER A 288 -7.75 -2.97 -11.89
C SER A 288 -8.14 -2.76 -13.35
N THR A 289 -9.04 -1.82 -13.61
CA THR A 289 -9.33 -1.23 -14.91
C THR A 289 -8.90 0.23 -14.87
N ARG A 290 -8.94 0.91 -16.00
CA ARG A 290 -8.65 2.34 -16.03
C ARG A 290 -9.73 3.09 -15.24
N ILE A 291 -9.35 3.63 -14.07
CA ILE A 291 -10.26 4.44 -13.24
C ILE A 291 -10.78 5.65 -14.04
N SER A 292 -12.05 5.98 -13.89
CA SER A 292 -12.60 7.16 -14.51
C SER A 292 -12.03 8.44 -13.87
N GLU A 293 -11.94 9.53 -14.66
CA GLU A 293 -11.50 10.82 -14.15
C GLU A 293 -12.41 11.32 -13.01
N GLN A 294 -13.70 11.02 -13.11
CA GLN A 294 -14.67 11.39 -12.09
C GLN A 294 -14.40 10.66 -10.76
N ASP A 295 -14.23 9.32 -10.79
CA ASP A 295 -13.99 8.53 -9.58
C ASP A 295 -12.64 8.89 -8.96
N TRP A 296 -11.60 9.09 -9.80
CA TRP A 296 -10.31 9.57 -9.35
C TRP A 296 -10.41 10.90 -8.62
N ASN A 297 -11.12 11.88 -9.24
CA ASN A 297 -11.32 13.20 -8.64
C ASN A 297 -12.11 13.13 -7.32
N GLN A 298 -13.08 12.23 -7.20
CA GLN A 298 -13.77 12.00 -5.92
C GLN A 298 -12.81 11.50 -4.84
N LEU A 299 -11.97 10.52 -5.15
CA LEU A 299 -11.02 9.95 -4.19
C LEU A 299 -9.95 10.95 -3.71
N ILE A 300 -9.36 11.72 -4.64
CA ILE A 300 -8.28 12.66 -4.28
C ILE A 300 -8.76 13.94 -3.59
N ASN A 301 -10.01 14.35 -3.86
CA ASN A 301 -10.60 15.55 -3.27
C ASN A 301 -11.44 15.26 -2.01
N ASP A 302 -11.61 14.00 -1.62
CA ASP A 302 -12.29 13.67 -0.37
C ASP A 302 -11.51 14.24 0.83
N PRO A 303 -12.14 15.09 1.66
CA PRO A 303 -11.49 15.68 2.83
C PRO A 303 -10.99 14.63 3.84
N ASN A 304 -11.60 13.45 3.86
CA ASN A 304 -11.19 12.33 4.72
C ASN A 304 -10.07 11.48 4.12
N ARG A 305 -9.59 11.80 2.90
CA ARG A 305 -8.40 11.20 2.25
C ARG A 305 -8.39 9.66 2.32
N PRO A 306 -9.29 8.97 1.62
CA PRO A 306 -9.43 7.51 1.69
C PRO A 306 -8.20 6.73 1.20
N LEU A 307 -7.37 7.31 0.32
CA LEU A 307 -6.14 6.67 -0.16
C LEU A 307 -4.98 6.69 0.85
N GLN A 308 -5.14 7.39 1.97
CA GLN A 308 -4.06 7.59 2.94
C GLN A 308 -4.04 6.51 4.01
N ASN A 309 -2.94 5.78 4.13
CA ASN A 309 -2.72 4.85 5.24
C ASN A 309 -2.35 5.60 6.52
N ARG A 310 -3.34 5.83 7.38
CA ARG A 310 -3.18 6.57 8.63
C ARG A 310 -2.24 5.90 9.62
N SER A 311 -2.03 4.61 9.48
CA SER A 311 -1.15 3.85 10.38
C SER A 311 0.31 4.31 10.31
N ILE A 312 0.76 4.71 9.09
CA ILE A 312 2.18 5.00 8.79
C ILE A 312 2.41 6.33 8.06
N GLN A 313 1.39 6.89 7.39
CA GLN A 313 1.53 8.10 6.56
C GLN A 313 1.12 9.38 7.26
N ASN A 314 0.52 9.28 8.44
CA ASN A 314 0.16 10.43 9.28
C ASN A 314 0.84 10.34 10.64
N SER A 315 1.25 11.49 11.15
CA SER A 315 1.76 11.61 12.52
C SER A 315 0.86 12.53 13.33
N TYR A 316 0.60 12.13 14.57
CA TYR A 316 -0.29 12.81 15.49
C TYR A 316 0.37 12.97 16.86
N PRO A 317 0.04 14.00 17.65
CA PRO A 317 0.50 14.05 19.02
C PRO A 317 0.05 12.81 19.78
N PRO A 318 0.94 12.11 20.52
CA PRO A 318 0.60 10.87 21.22
C PRO A 318 -0.27 11.10 22.47
N GLY A 319 -0.34 12.31 22.97
CA GLY A 319 -1.06 12.62 24.21
C GLY A 319 -0.55 11.79 25.38
N SER A 320 -1.44 11.42 26.29
CA SER A 320 -1.10 10.68 27.50
C SER A 320 -0.47 9.30 27.29
N THR A 321 -0.42 8.75 26.06
CA THR A 321 0.33 7.52 25.79
C THR A 321 1.82 7.75 25.86
N PHE A 322 2.30 8.97 25.60
CA PHE A 322 3.69 9.37 25.73
C PHE A 322 4.24 9.27 27.16
N LYS A 323 3.36 9.30 28.17
CA LYS A 323 3.73 9.17 29.58
C LYS A 323 4.46 7.86 29.90
N LEU A 324 4.27 6.82 29.09
CA LEU A 324 5.01 5.56 29.22
C LEU A 324 6.50 5.77 28.93
N PHE A 325 6.81 6.52 27.89
CA PHE A 325 8.19 6.88 27.50
C PHE A 325 8.82 7.85 28.49
N MET A 326 8.02 8.78 29.01
CA MET A 326 8.45 9.65 30.13
C MET A 326 8.80 8.87 31.38
N ALA A 327 8.01 7.83 31.71
CA ALA A 327 8.28 6.96 32.85
C ALA A 327 9.59 6.19 32.67
N ALA A 328 9.85 5.66 31.47
CA ALA A 328 11.12 5.01 31.15
C ALA A 328 12.29 5.98 31.33
N ALA A 329 12.23 7.16 30.70
CA ALA A 329 13.26 8.18 30.85
C ALA A 329 13.50 8.58 32.31
N GLY A 330 12.43 8.74 33.10
CA GLY A 330 12.54 9.13 34.50
C GLY A 330 13.17 8.08 35.40
N LEU A 331 12.92 6.81 35.14
CA LEU A 331 13.50 5.68 35.88
C LEU A 331 14.97 5.47 35.49
N GLU A 332 15.29 5.44 34.21
CA GLU A 332 16.65 5.25 33.70
C GLU A 332 17.59 6.39 34.12
N GLU A 333 17.10 7.62 34.14
CA GLU A 333 17.87 8.78 34.61
C GLU A 333 17.88 8.95 36.15
N GLY A 334 17.26 8.03 36.90
CA GLY A 334 17.17 8.12 38.35
C GLY A 334 16.41 9.33 38.88
N MET A 335 15.62 10.01 38.04
CA MET A 335 14.83 11.18 38.44
C MET A 335 13.59 10.82 39.24
N ILE A 336 13.12 9.58 39.13
CA ILE A 336 12.03 9.00 39.91
C ILE A 336 12.39 7.59 40.39
N SER A 337 11.80 7.21 41.51
CA SER A 337 11.89 5.90 42.16
C SER A 337 10.55 5.52 42.77
N GLU A 338 10.45 4.38 43.45
CA GLU A 338 9.26 3.97 44.19
C GLU A 338 8.84 4.99 45.25
N SER A 339 9.81 5.63 45.91
CA SER A 339 9.54 6.64 46.93
C SER A 339 9.13 8.00 46.40
N THR A 340 9.22 8.20 45.08
CA THR A 340 8.87 9.48 44.45
C THR A 340 7.36 9.70 44.43
N HIS A 341 6.91 10.70 45.14
CA HIS A 341 5.49 11.10 45.20
C HIS A 341 5.33 12.56 44.82
N VAL A 342 4.23 12.89 44.14
CA VAL A 342 3.87 14.24 43.74
C VAL A 342 2.42 14.49 44.18
N TYR A 343 2.14 15.64 44.79
CA TYR A 343 0.79 16.06 45.15
C TYR A 343 0.12 16.73 43.95
N CYS A 344 -1.02 16.20 43.53
CA CYS A 344 -1.83 16.73 42.43
C CYS A 344 -3.10 17.39 43.00
N SER A 345 -3.13 18.71 42.99
CA SER A 345 -4.31 19.53 43.39
C SER A 345 -5.29 19.81 42.23
N GLY A 346 -5.05 19.26 41.04
CA GLY A 346 -5.81 19.56 39.81
C GLY A 346 -5.14 20.59 38.91
N SER A 347 -4.19 21.36 39.42
CA SER A 347 -3.38 22.30 38.63
C SER A 347 -2.00 22.50 39.26
N GLY A 348 -1.06 23.10 38.53
CA GLY A 348 0.27 23.46 39.01
C GLY A 348 0.87 24.59 38.18
N VAL A 349 1.72 25.41 38.80
CA VAL A 349 2.42 26.50 38.11
C VAL A 349 3.82 26.03 37.72
N PHE A 350 4.11 26.07 36.43
CA PHE A 350 5.41 25.76 35.86
C PHE A 350 5.86 26.93 35.00
N TYR A 351 7.07 27.45 35.23
CA TYR A 351 7.62 28.60 34.51
C TYR A 351 6.65 29.78 34.37
N ASN A 352 6.00 30.16 35.50
CA ASN A 352 5.01 31.22 35.59
C ASN A 352 3.71 31.03 34.77
N HIS A 353 3.45 29.82 34.28
CA HIS A 353 2.21 29.47 33.60
C HIS A 353 1.46 28.39 34.36
N LEU A 354 0.12 28.51 34.38
CA LEU A 354 -0.79 27.56 35.04
C LEU A 354 -1.08 26.41 34.07
N PHE A 355 -0.75 25.20 34.50
CA PHE A 355 -1.05 23.96 33.80
C PHE A 355 -2.07 23.14 34.57
N HIS A 356 -2.98 22.48 33.84
CA HIS A 356 -4.10 21.76 34.45
C HIS A 356 -3.93 20.23 34.32
N CYS A 357 -4.34 19.52 35.37
CA CYS A 357 -4.62 18.09 35.24
C CYS A 357 -6.00 17.91 34.60
N HIS A 358 -6.25 16.73 33.99
CA HIS A 358 -7.55 16.42 33.42
C HIS A 358 -8.63 16.28 34.52
N LYS A 359 -8.26 15.90 35.76
CA LYS A 359 -9.14 15.88 36.91
C LYS A 359 -8.98 17.19 37.68
N LYS A 360 -10.01 18.03 37.69
CA LYS A 360 -9.99 19.38 38.28
C LYS A 360 -9.79 19.37 39.79
N GLU A 361 -10.35 18.36 40.47
CA GLU A 361 -10.26 18.19 41.93
C GLU A 361 -8.90 17.60 42.35
N GLY A 362 -8.06 17.23 41.37
CA GLY A 362 -6.77 16.59 41.61
C GLY A 362 -6.85 15.09 41.91
N HIS A 363 -5.69 14.48 42.03
CA HIS A 363 -5.53 13.06 42.35
C HIS A 363 -5.00 12.80 43.74
N GLY A 364 -4.70 13.87 44.52
CA GLY A 364 -3.98 13.76 45.78
C GLY A 364 -2.52 13.38 45.57
N THR A 365 -1.92 12.73 46.54
CA THR A 365 -0.54 12.23 46.46
C THR A 365 -0.49 10.97 45.59
N VAL A 366 0.32 10.99 44.51
CA VAL A 366 0.47 9.89 43.58
C VAL A 366 1.94 9.57 43.35
N GLY A 367 2.28 8.27 43.34
CA GLY A 367 3.54 7.73 42.84
C GLY A 367 3.45 7.40 41.36
N LEU A 368 4.50 6.78 40.80
CA LEU A 368 4.58 6.46 39.38
C LEU A 368 3.41 5.59 38.91
N GLU A 369 3.19 4.44 39.54
CA GLU A 369 2.12 3.50 39.13
C GLU A 369 0.75 4.18 39.12
N GLN A 370 0.37 4.86 40.21
CA GLN A 370 -0.91 5.60 40.31
C GLN A 370 -1.00 6.72 39.28
N SER A 371 0.14 7.32 38.88
CA SER A 371 0.17 8.38 37.89
C SER A 371 -0.07 7.83 36.47
N ILE A 372 0.35 6.60 36.16
CA ILE A 372 0.04 5.91 34.94
C ILE A 372 -1.43 5.47 34.92
N ILE A 373 -1.92 4.83 36.00
CA ILE A 373 -3.31 4.35 36.16
C ILE A 373 -4.29 5.49 35.95
N LYS A 374 -4.09 6.58 36.70
CA LYS A 374 -4.99 7.77 36.71
C LYS A 374 -4.62 8.79 35.64
N SER A 375 -3.57 8.55 34.83
CA SER A 375 -3.07 9.47 33.80
C SER A 375 -2.80 10.89 34.36
N CYS A 376 -2.20 11.04 35.55
CA CYS A 376 -1.98 12.30 36.23
C CYS A 376 -1.03 13.23 35.45
N ASN A 377 -1.49 14.40 34.98
CA ASN A 377 -0.63 15.34 34.26
C ASN A 377 0.41 15.98 35.19
N ILE A 378 0.05 16.33 36.41
CA ILE A 378 0.95 17.06 37.33
C ILE A 378 2.21 16.26 37.65
N PHE A 379 2.08 14.96 37.86
CA PHE A 379 3.24 14.09 38.04
C PHE A 379 4.23 14.16 36.83
N PHE A 380 3.69 14.07 35.61
CA PHE A 380 4.51 14.08 34.43
C PHE A 380 5.02 15.48 34.04
N TYR A 381 4.32 16.56 34.41
CA TYR A 381 4.85 17.92 34.30
C TYR A 381 6.06 18.12 35.20
N GLU A 382 5.98 17.66 36.46
CA GLU A 382 7.10 17.71 37.37
C GLU A 382 8.29 16.83 36.90
N LEU A 383 8.01 15.64 36.39
CA LEU A 383 9.03 14.78 35.79
C LEU A 383 9.67 15.46 34.57
N GLY A 384 8.89 16.05 33.67
CA GLY A 384 9.40 16.77 32.50
C GLY A 384 10.28 17.97 32.88
N ARG A 385 9.91 18.70 33.95
CA ARG A 385 10.72 19.79 34.50
C ARG A 385 12.09 19.30 34.99
N ARG A 386 12.15 18.10 35.60
CA ARG A 386 13.40 17.50 36.13
C ARG A 386 14.28 16.95 35.00
N LEU A 387 13.68 16.28 34.02
CA LEU A 387 14.40 15.66 32.92
C LEU A 387 14.99 16.69 31.93
N GLY A 388 14.21 17.71 31.55
CA GLY A 388 14.51 18.56 30.42
C GLY A 388 14.26 17.89 29.07
N ILE A 389 14.23 18.69 28.00
CA ILE A 389 13.82 18.20 26.67
C ILE A 389 14.82 17.23 26.07
N ASP A 390 16.11 17.42 26.29
CA ASP A 390 17.18 16.62 25.65
C ASP A 390 17.13 15.15 26.12
N LYS A 391 16.94 14.91 27.42
CA LYS A 391 16.78 13.57 27.97
C LYS A 391 15.48 12.93 27.52
N ILE A 392 14.39 13.70 27.52
CA ILE A 392 13.08 13.23 27.02
C ILE A 392 13.21 12.81 25.56
N ALA A 393 13.85 13.62 24.73
CA ALA A 393 14.03 13.32 23.32
C ALA A 393 14.92 12.09 23.09
N GLY A 394 16.05 12.00 23.81
CA GLY A 394 16.98 10.86 23.74
C GLY A 394 16.29 9.53 23.99
N HIS A 395 15.59 9.40 25.12
CA HIS A 395 14.87 8.16 25.46
C HIS A 395 13.66 7.89 24.54
N ALA A 396 12.99 8.93 24.05
CA ALA A 396 11.90 8.74 23.08
C ALA A 396 12.40 8.18 21.73
N LEU A 397 13.52 8.69 21.24
CA LEU A 397 14.19 8.18 20.03
C LEU A 397 14.71 6.74 20.23
N GLU A 398 15.35 6.46 21.36
CA GLU A 398 15.84 5.13 21.71
C GLU A 398 14.72 4.08 21.72
N LEU A 399 13.53 4.44 22.21
CA LEU A 399 12.33 3.60 22.19
C LEU A 399 11.60 3.60 20.84
N GLY A 400 12.21 4.15 19.78
CA GLY A 400 11.76 4.04 18.39
C GLY A 400 10.71 5.05 17.95
N LEU A 401 10.53 6.16 18.69
CA LEU A 401 9.67 7.26 18.25
C LEU A 401 10.45 8.25 17.36
N GLY A 402 9.76 9.01 16.52
CA GLY A 402 10.36 10.09 15.73
C GLY A 402 11.05 9.66 14.43
N GLU A 403 11.36 8.40 14.25
CA GLU A 403 12.00 7.84 13.06
C GLU A 403 11.11 6.79 12.40
N ARG A 404 11.37 6.49 11.11
CA ARG A 404 10.67 5.41 10.40
C ARG A 404 10.90 4.08 11.10
N THR A 405 9.86 3.26 11.19
CA THR A 405 9.97 1.91 11.75
C THR A 405 10.69 0.95 10.80
N GLY A 406 10.71 1.29 9.52
CA GLY A 406 11.27 0.48 8.44
C GLY A 406 10.33 -0.64 7.99
N ILE A 407 9.02 -0.49 8.23
CA ILE A 407 8.03 -1.44 7.71
C ILE A 407 8.15 -1.58 6.18
N ASP A 408 7.89 -2.76 5.68
CA ASP A 408 7.90 -3.13 4.27
C ASP A 408 6.65 -2.63 3.51
N LEU A 409 6.27 -1.38 3.77
CA LEU A 409 5.21 -0.65 3.06
C LEU A 409 5.71 0.73 2.62
N PRO A 410 5.24 1.25 1.48
CA PRO A 410 5.71 2.52 0.97
C PRO A 410 5.06 3.71 1.68
N GLY A 411 5.76 4.84 1.65
CA GLY A 411 5.20 6.12 2.11
C GLY A 411 5.21 6.34 3.61
N GLU A 412 5.93 5.51 4.39
CA GLU A 412 6.10 5.71 5.82
C GLU A 412 6.71 7.09 6.12
N ARG A 413 6.10 7.83 7.04
CA ARG A 413 6.57 9.13 7.50
C ARG A 413 7.37 9.02 8.80
N ASN A 414 8.31 9.94 8.96
CA ASN A 414 8.91 10.20 10.26
C ASN A 414 7.87 10.82 11.20
N GLY A 415 8.02 10.54 12.51
CA GLY A 415 7.45 11.38 13.54
C GLY A 415 8.29 12.64 13.77
N VAL A 416 7.95 13.36 14.83
CA VAL A 416 8.75 14.47 15.34
C VAL A 416 8.94 14.26 16.84
N VAL A 417 10.18 14.02 17.25
CA VAL A 417 10.62 14.15 18.64
C VAL A 417 11.38 15.47 18.73
N PRO A 418 10.80 16.51 19.35
CA PRO A 418 11.36 17.85 19.28
C PRO A 418 12.59 17.98 20.18
N THR A 419 13.64 18.66 19.64
CA THR A 419 14.83 19.11 20.37
C THR A 419 15.01 20.61 20.19
N PRO A 420 15.87 21.29 20.96
CA PRO A 420 16.23 22.68 20.72
C PRO A 420 16.76 22.92 19.31
N GLU A 421 17.61 22.00 18.81
CA GLU A 421 18.20 22.05 17.46
C GLU A 421 17.13 21.91 16.38
N TRP A 422 16.23 20.91 16.52
CA TRP A 422 15.11 20.73 15.61
C TRP A 422 14.25 22.00 15.51
N LYS A 423 13.94 22.62 16.65
CA LYS A 423 13.13 23.85 16.66
C LYS A 423 13.88 25.03 16.01
N GLN A 424 15.16 25.16 16.27
CA GLN A 424 15.98 26.21 15.66
C GLN A 424 16.04 26.04 14.15
N GLN A 425 16.21 24.80 13.65
CA GLN A 425 16.30 24.51 12.20
C GLN A 425 14.96 24.66 11.48
N THR A 426 13.86 24.24 12.10
CA THR A 426 12.55 24.20 11.43
C THR A 426 11.71 25.45 11.62
N ARG A 427 11.92 26.20 12.72
CA ARG A 427 11.11 27.38 13.10
C ARG A 427 11.92 28.63 13.34
N GLY A 428 13.24 28.56 13.28
CA GLY A 428 14.13 29.72 13.55
C GLY A 428 14.02 30.28 14.98
N ALA A 429 13.55 29.48 15.94
CA ALA A 429 13.23 29.94 17.29
C ALA A 429 13.90 29.10 18.38
N LYS A 430 14.25 29.74 19.49
CA LYS A 430 14.81 29.05 20.66
C LYS A 430 13.75 28.17 21.34
N TRP A 431 14.24 27.11 22.00
CA TRP A 431 13.41 26.28 22.87
C TRP A 431 13.08 27.03 24.18
N PHE A 432 11.82 27.01 24.59
CA PHE A 432 11.40 27.56 25.88
C PHE A 432 11.06 26.42 26.84
N ALA A 433 11.48 26.55 28.11
CA ALA A 433 11.29 25.52 29.10
C ALA A 433 9.82 25.11 29.31
N GLY A 434 8.86 26.02 29.12
CA GLY A 434 7.42 25.74 29.15
C GLY A 434 6.95 24.78 28.05
N GLU A 435 7.65 24.69 26.91
CA GLU A 435 7.31 23.74 25.85
C GLU A 435 7.61 22.30 26.28
N THR A 436 8.66 22.09 27.09
CA THR A 436 8.99 20.80 27.69
C THR A 436 7.83 20.27 28.52
N ILE A 437 7.11 21.15 29.24
CA ILE A 437 5.93 20.76 30.04
C ILE A 437 4.82 20.21 29.14
N SER A 438 4.56 20.84 28.00
CA SER A 438 3.58 20.32 27.02
C SER A 438 4.02 18.98 26.43
N VAL A 439 5.30 18.83 26.05
CA VAL A 439 5.87 17.59 25.51
C VAL A 439 5.78 16.46 26.54
N SER A 440 5.96 16.73 27.83
CA SER A 440 5.92 15.70 28.90
C SER A 440 4.59 14.95 29.02
N ILE A 441 3.52 15.47 28.41
CA ILE A 441 2.23 14.79 28.30
C ILE A 441 1.86 14.42 26.86
N GLY A 442 2.84 14.42 25.95
CA GLY A 442 2.66 14.06 24.55
C GLY A 442 1.88 15.10 23.73
N GLN A 443 1.99 16.38 24.08
CA GLN A 443 1.38 17.51 23.35
C GLN A 443 2.47 18.50 22.87
N GLY A 444 2.07 19.56 22.23
CA GLY A 444 2.99 20.55 21.67
C GLY A 444 3.58 20.10 20.32
N SER A 445 4.90 20.11 20.18
CA SER A 445 5.56 19.82 18.90
C SER A 445 5.85 18.34 18.65
N ILE A 446 5.58 17.46 19.61
CA ILE A 446 5.77 16.02 19.42
C ILE A 446 4.66 15.42 18.56
N SER A 447 5.05 14.57 17.61
CA SER A 447 4.10 13.77 16.82
C SER A 447 4.69 12.42 16.45
N VAL A 448 3.87 11.39 16.44
CA VAL A 448 4.27 10.01 16.11
C VAL A 448 3.25 9.38 15.19
N THR A 449 3.68 8.41 14.36
CA THR A 449 2.72 7.57 13.65
C THR A 449 2.12 6.54 14.61
N PRO A 450 0.90 6.05 14.35
CA PRO A 450 0.32 4.97 15.17
C PRO A 450 1.22 3.74 15.25
N LEU A 451 1.89 3.38 14.16
CA LEU A 451 2.82 2.25 14.16
C LEU A 451 4.07 2.50 15.01
N GLN A 452 4.63 3.72 15.00
CA GLN A 452 5.75 4.08 15.88
C GLN A 452 5.37 3.91 17.35
N LEU A 453 4.19 4.42 17.73
CA LEU A 453 3.68 4.29 19.10
C LEU A 453 3.51 2.82 19.49
N LEU A 454 2.91 2.01 18.61
CA LEU A 454 2.72 0.57 18.83
C LEU A 454 4.05 -0.15 18.99
N ARG A 455 5.04 0.12 18.11
CA ARG A 455 6.39 -0.45 18.16
C ARG A 455 7.09 -0.14 19.48
N GLY A 456 7.06 1.13 19.92
CA GLY A 456 7.66 1.53 21.21
C GLY A 456 7.00 0.88 22.41
N VAL A 457 5.67 0.76 22.41
CA VAL A 457 4.92 0.05 23.48
C VAL A 457 5.17 -1.45 23.42
N SER A 458 5.37 -2.04 22.23
CA SER A 458 5.78 -3.45 22.09
C SER A 458 7.15 -3.70 22.68
N ALA A 459 8.08 -2.76 22.55
CA ALA A 459 9.39 -2.87 23.23
C ALA A 459 9.24 -2.85 24.77
N ILE A 460 8.31 -2.03 25.31
CA ILE A 460 7.98 -2.07 26.74
C ILE A 460 7.40 -3.43 27.13
N ALA A 461 6.49 -3.98 26.33
CA ALA A 461 5.86 -5.28 26.56
C ALA A 461 6.88 -6.42 26.64
N THR A 462 7.86 -6.42 25.77
CA THR A 462 8.87 -7.48 25.56
C THR A 462 10.20 -7.22 26.28
N ASN A 463 10.21 -6.34 27.29
CA ASN A 463 11.40 -6.00 28.08
C ASN A 463 12.58 -5.51 27.22
N GLY A 464 12.28 -4.59 26.29
CA GLY A 464 13.28 -3.88 25.49
C GLY A 464 13.58 -4.49 24.12
N ARG A 465 12.81 -5.46 23.63
CA ARG A 465 12.96 -5.97 22.26
C ARG A 465 12.27 -5.04 21.29
N LEU A 466 13.03 -4.20 20.60
CA LEU A 466 12.53 -3.30 19.57
C LEU A 466 12.58 -4.00 18.21
N THR A 467 11.43 -4.50 17.76
CA THR A 467 11.28 -5.26 16.52
C THR A 467 11.11 -4.34 15.31
N LYS A 468 11.45 -4.82 14.11
CA LYS A 468 11.12 -4.19 12.85
C LYS A 468 9.74 -4.71 12.40
N PRO A 469 8.69 -3.85 12.32
CA PRO A 469 7.39 -4.27 11.83
C PRO A 469 7.46 -4.73 10.37
N HIS A 470 6.68 -5.74 10.00
CA HIS A 470 6.61 -6.24 8.63
C HIS A 470 5.27 -6.90 8.33
N VAL A 471 4.89 -6.90 7.04
CA VAL A 471 3.66 -7.53 6.54
C VAL A 471 3.92 -8.75 5.69
N LEU A 472 5.15 -8.97 5.20
CA LEU A 472 5.50 -10.18 4.48
C LEU A 472 5.87 -11.29 5.46
N LEU A 473 5.22 -12.45 5.31
CA LEU A 473 5.59 -13.68 6.02
C LEU A 473 6.54 -14.53 5.17
N ARG A 474 6.18 -14.78 3.90
CA ARG A 474 6.91 -15.66 3.01
C ARG A 474 6.68 -15.29 1.54
N VAL A 475 7.72 -15.50 0.71
CA VAL A 475 7.63 -15.54 -0.75
C VAL A 475 7.76 -16.99 -1.19
N GLU A 476 6.82 -17.47 -1.99
CA GLU A 476 6.88 -18.79 -2.64
C GLU A 476 7.22 -18.61 -4.13
N HIS A 477 8.50 -18.58 -4.42
CA HIS A 477 9.01 -18.58 -5.79
C HIS A 477 10.33 -19.36 -5.84
N PRO A 478 10.59 -20.17 -6.86
CA PRO A 478 11.78 -21.03 -6.94
C PRO A 478 13.13 -20.30 -6.79
N ASN A 479 13.17 -19.01 -7.12
CA ASN A 479 14.40 -18.20 -7.14
C ASN A 479 14.41 -17.05 -6.12
N ASP A 480 13.37 -16.89 -5.31
CA ASP A 480 13.25 -15.77 -4.40
C ASP A 480 13.47 -16.22 -2.95
N GLU A 481 14.38 -15.54 -2.27
CA GLU A 481 14.55 -15.70 -0.84
C GLU A 481 13.55 -14.80 -0.10
N THR A 482 12.84 -15.37 0.88
CA THR A 482 12.07 -14.55 1.83
C THR A 482 13.04 -13.65 2.58
N PRO A 483 12.83 -12.32 2.60
CA PRO A 483 13.68 -11.44 3.39
C PRO A 483 13.71 -11.89 4.84
N SER A 484 14.89 -12.22 5.36
CA SER A 484 15.09 -12.66 6.74
C SER A 484 15.61 -11.54 7.66
N ASP A 485 15.73 -10.31 7.14
CA ASP A 485 16.33 -9.16 7.86
C ASP A 485 15.32 -8.46 8.80
N TRP A 486 14.51 -9.26 9.51
CA TRP A 486 13.61 -8.76 10.54
C TRP A 486 14.40 -8.55 11.83
N LYS A 487 15.19 -7.44 11.89
CA LYS A 487 16.07 -7.15 13.02
C LYS A 487 15.27 -6.90 14.29
N VAL A 488 15.72 -7.55 15.36
CA VAL A 488 15.31 -7.24 16.73
C VAL A 488 16.50 -6.58 17.43
N LEU A 489 16.31 -5.35 17.88
CA LEU A 489 17.28 -4.62 18.67
C LEU A 489 16.93 -4.78 20.15
N GLN A 490 17.89 -5.25 20.99
CA GLN A 490 17.72 -5.24 22.43
C GLN A 490 18.13 -3.86 22.97
N LEU A 491 17.19 -3.15 23.57
CA LEU A 491 17.43 -1.84 24.15
C LEU A 491 18.17 -1.97 25.49
N PRO A 492 19.11 -1.05 25.81
CA PRO A 492 19.88 -1.06 27.05
C PRO A 492 19.09 -0.41 28.21
N VAL A 493 17.85 -0.82 28.41
CA VAL A 493 16.92 -0.32 29.44
C VAL A 493 16.73 -1.42 30.49
N ALA A 494 16.73 -1.06 31.76
CA ALA A 494 16.61 -2.01 32.85
C ALA A 494 15.28 -2.77 32.85
N ALA A 495 15.31 -4.08 33.11
CA ALA A 495 14.09 -4.89 33.13
C ALA A 495 13.08 -4.42 34.21
N ASP A 496 13.56 -3.88 35.35
CA ASP A 496 12.73 -3.31 36.41
C ASP A 496 11.96 -2.06 35.95
N THR A 497 12.59 -1.25 35.08
CA THR A 497 11.93 -0.09 34.45
C THR A 497 10.70 -0.54 33.65
N PHE A 498 10.85 -1.55 32.80
CA PHE A 498 9.72 -2.07 32.02
C PHE A 498 8.65 -2.71 32.90
N LYS A 499 9.06 -3.47 33.94
CA LYS A 499 8.13 -4.07 34.90
C LYS A 499 7.23 -3.02 35.54
N ARG A 500 7.82 -1.93 36.08
CA ARG A 500 7.07 -0.84 36.74
C ARG A 500 6.09 -0.14 35.80
N ILE A 501 6.47 0.04 34.54
CA ILE A 501 5.61 0.62 33.53
C ILE A 501 4.45 -0.34 33.22
N LYS A 502 4.73 -1.63 33.05
CA LYS A 502 3.70 -2.67 32.82
C LYS A 502 2.72 -2.77 33.98
N ASP A 503 3.17 -2.63 35.23
CA ASP A 503 2.32 -2.61 36.41
C ASP A 503 1.31 -1.46 36.36
N GLY A 504 1.78 -0.26 36.02
CA GLY A 504 0.91 0.90 35.81
C GLY A 504 -0.05 0.75 34.63
N MET A 505 0.42 0.14 33.52
CA MET A 505 -0.43 -0.14 32.35
C MET A 505 -1.49 -1.19 32.66
N TRP A 506 -1.13 -2.25 33.39
CA TRP A 506 -2.09 -3.26 33.85
C TRP A 506 -3.15 -2.65 34.75
N GLY A 507 -2.74 -1.85 35.75
CA GLY A 507 -3.67 -1.13 36.64
C GLY A 507 -4.57 -0.16 35.90
N SER A 508 -4.09 0.46 34.81
CA SER A 508 -4.92 1.37 33.98
C SER A 508 -6.13 0.66 33.37
N VAL A 509 -6.00 -0.63 33.03
CA VAL A 509 -7.08 -1.43 32.46
C VAL A 509 -7.87 -2.19 33.53
N ASN A 510 -7.19 -2.85 34.48
CA ASN A 510 -7.83 -3.81 35.39
C ASN A 510 -8.22 -3.23 36.75
N ASN A 511 -7.64 -2.07 37.17
CA ASN A 511 -7.92 -1.45 38.47
C ASN A 511 -8.73 -0.14 38.31
N SER A 512 -9.81 -0.16 37.52
CA SER A 512 -10.70 1.01 37.32
C SER A 512 -9.97 2.28 36.87
N GLY A 513 -8.85 2.13 36.13
CA GLY A 513 -8.12 3.23 35.53
C GLY A 513 -8.76 3.75 34.23
N THR A 514 -8.08 4.65 33.55
CA THR A 514 -8.61 5.32 32.35
C THR A 514 -8.84 4.37 31.16
N GLY A 515 -8.19 3.19 31.13
CA GLY A 515 -8.29 2.17 30.09
C GLY A 515 -9.27 1.05 30.39
N HIS A 516 -10.07 1.13 31.43
CA HIS A 516 -10.95 0.06 31.93
C HIS A 516 -11.84 -0.58 30.83
N ASN A 517 -12.29 0.20 29.85
CA ASN A 517 -13.11 -0.32 28.75
C ASN A 517 -12.37 -1.28 27.80
N ALA A 518 -11.05 -1.44 27.96
CA ALA A 518 -10.27 -2.47 27.26
C ALA A 518 -10.16 -3.79 28.06
N ALA A 519 -10.70 -3.88 29.28
CA ALA A 519 -10.60 -5.05 30.13
C ALA A 519 -11.36 -6.25 29.53
N ILE A 520 -10.74 -7.44 29.62
CA ILE A 520 -11.31 -8.71 29.23
C ILE A 520 -11.20 -9.67 30.41
N PRO A 521 -12.30 -10.29 30.86
CA PRO A 521 -12.24 -11.26 31.95
C PRO A 521 -11.27 -12.41 31.64
N GLY A 522 -10.35 -12.68 32.58
CA GLY A 522 -9.38 -13.77 32.45
C GLY A 522 -8.17 -13.49 31.54
N VAL A 523 -8.03 -12.26 31.05
CA VAL A 523 -6.87 -11.82 30.23
C VAL A 523 -6.23 -10.59 30.85
N ASP A 524 -4.92 -10.67 31.13
CA ASP A 524 -4.14 -9.57 31.71
C ASP A 524 -3.74 -8.55 30.63
N ILE A 525 -4.68 -7.68 30.25
CA ILE A 525 -4.40 -6.59 29.32
C ILE A 525 -3.69 -5.44 30.02
N CYS A 526 -2.56 -5.03 29.44
CA CYS A 526 -1.83 -3.81 29.79
C CYS A 526 -2.11 -2.72 28.78
N GLY A 527 -2.53 -1.52 29.21
CA GLY A 527 -2.87 -0.48 28.24
C GLY A 527 -2.81 0.93 28.77
N LYS A 528 -2.79 1.90 27.86
CA LYS A 528 -2.81 3.33 28.15
C LYS A 528 -3.69 4.07 27.17
N THR A 529 -4.56 4.92 27.69
CA THR A 529 -5.39 5.84 26.90
C THR A 529 -4.65 7.15 26.65
N GLY A 530 -4.95 7.78 25.52
CA GLY A 530 -4.58 9.14 25.18
C GLY A 530 -5.79 9.95 24.72
N THR A 531 -5.76 11.22 25.01
CA THR A 531 -6.72 12.21 24.49
C THR A 531 -5.91 13.45 24.14
N VAL A 532 -6.03 13.90 22.89
CA VAL A 532 -5.23 14.98 22.35
C VAL A 532 -6.13 16.12 21.94
N GLN A 533 -5.89 17.28 22.54
CA GLN A 533 -6.62 18.50 22.22
C GLN A 533 -6.25 19.00 20.83
N VAL A 534 -7.21 19.10 19.93
CA VAL A 534 -7.06 19.67 18.59
C VAL A 534 -7.14 21.20 18.64
N ILE A 535 -7.96 21.72 19.53
CA ILE A 535 -8.19 23.16 19.71
C ILE A 535 -7.99 23.49 21.19
N GLY A 536 -7.24 24.58 21.48
CA GLY A 536 -7.03 25.05 22.83
C GLY A 536 -8.36 25.43 23.50
N ASN A 537 -8.45 25.19 24.81
CA ASN A 537 -9.69 25.37 25.64
C ASN A 537 -10.31 26.76 25.50
N ASP A 538 -9.52 27.81 25.32
CA ASP A 538 -10.03 29.19 25.22
C ASP A 538 -10.72 29.43 23.86
N ARG A 539 -10.15 28.93 22.75
CA ARG A 539 -10.81 28.97 21.44
C ARG A 539 -12.04 28.08 21.37
N ARG A 540 -12.05 26.95 22.07
CA ARG A 540 -13.21 26.04 22.14
C ARG A 540 -14.41 26.70 22.78
N LYS A 541 -14.21 27.57 23.79
CA LYS A 541 -15.29 28.35 24.44
C LYS A 541 -15.93 29.37 23.51
N GLU A 542 -15.16 29.87 22.53
CA GLU A 542 -15.61 30.90 21.59
C GLU A 542 -16.32 30.30 20.36
N MET A 543 -16.13 28.98 20.10
CA MET A 543 -16.74 28.31 18.95
C MET A 543 -18.19 27.93 19.22
N LYS A 544 -19.06 28.12 18.22
CA LYS A 544 -20.43 27.62 18.25
C LYS A 544 -20.44 26.09 18.41
N LYS A 545 -21.38 25.55 19.19
CA LYS A 545 -21.50 24.11 19.48
C LYS A 545 -21.47 23.21 18.26
N ASP A 546 -22.01 23.68 17.15
CA ASP A 546 -22.10 22.93 15.87
C ASP A 546 -20.75 22.84 15.11
N LEU A 547 -19.72 23.56 15.56
CA LEU A 547 -18.37 23.56 14.99
C LEU A 547 -17.33 22.98 15.97
N ALA A 548 -17.78 22.40 17.09
CA ALA A 548 -16.88 21.83 18.10
C ALA A 548 -16.19 20.58 17.55
N ILE A 549 -14.93 20.73 17.20
CA ILE A 549 -14.05 19.61 16.81
C ILE A 549 -13.69 18.84 18.09
N GLU A 550 -14.07 17.58 18.14
CA GLU A 550 -13.69 16.66 19.21
C GLU A 550 -12.19 16.42 19.26
N ASP A 551 -11.68 16.02 20.41
CA ASP A 551 -10.28 15.66 20.61
C ASP A 551 -9.95 14.35 19.87
N HIS A 552 -8.69 14.12 19.53
CA HIS A 552 -8.26 12.82 19.02
C HIS A 552 -8.18 11.80 20.14
N SER A 553 -8.61 10.57 19.83
CA SER A 553 -8.65 9.46 20.78
C SER A 553 -7.55 8.45 20.50
N TRP A 554 -6.86 8.02 21.56
CA TRP A 554 -5.87 6.95 21.51
C TRP A 554 -6.15 5.87 22.55
N PHE A 555 -5.87 4.65 22.18
CA PHE A 555 -5.56 3.55 23.07
C PHE A 555 -4.39 2.77 22.49
N VAL A 556 -3.43 2.40 23.32
CA VAL A 556 -2.35 1.47 22.99
C VAL A 556 -2.16 0.49 24.13
N GLY A 557 -1.98 -0.78 23.83
CA GLY A 557 -1.80 -1.79 24.85
C GLY A 557 -1.39 -3.13 24.27
N PHE A 558 -1.21 -4.11 25.13
CA PHE A 558 -0.81 -5.48 24.80
C PHE A 558 -1.43 -6.49 25.78
N GLY A 559 -1.52 -7.71 25.37
CA GLY A 559 -1.93 -8.89 26.16
C GLY A 559 -1.03 -10.09 25.85
N SER A 560 -0.69 -10.97 26.77
CA SER A 560 -0.83 -10.85 28.23
C SER A 560 0.36 -10.10 28.84
N ARG A 561 0.25 -9.75 30.15
CA ARG A 561 1.26 -8.95 30.84
C ARG A 561 2.64 -9.57 30.84
N ASP A 562 2.77 -10.86 31.17
CA ASP A 562 4.06 -11.53 31.36
C ASP A 562 4.57 -12.20 30.09
N ASN A 563 3.66 -12.66 29.22
CA ASN A 563 3.99 -13.24 27.92
C ASN A 563 3.15 -12.55 26.82
N PRO A 564 3.56 -11.36 26.36
CA PRO A 564 2.79 -10.59 25.38
C PRO A 564 2.79 -11.28 24.01
N GLU A 565 1.59 -11.54 23.48
CA GLU A 565 1.38 -12.22 22.21
C GLU A 565 0.76 -11.31 21.13
N ILE A 566 0.12 -10.24 21.56
CA ILE A 566 -0.47 -9.25 20.69
C ILE A 566 -0.38 -7.85 21.32
N ALA A 567 0.01 -6.88 20.52
CA ALA A 567 -0.07 -5.47 20.83
C ALA A 567 -1.03 -4.77 19.88
N VAL A 568 -1.82 -3.83 20.39
CA VAL A 568 -2.86 -3.14 19.61
C VAL A 568 -2.77 -1.64 19.86
N VAL A 569 -2.82 -0.84 18.79
CA VAL A 569 -3.11 0.59 18.85
C VAL A 569 -4.42 0.87 18.12
N ALA A 570 -5.29 1.64 18.75
CA ALA A 570 -6.50 2.19 18.15
C ALA A 570 -6.44 3.72 18.24
N PHE A 571 -6.64 4.37 17.12
CA PHE A 571 -6.63 5.83 17.01
C PHE A 571 -7.84 6.31 16.20
N LEU A 572 -8.52 7.35 16.69
CA LEU A 572 -9.61 8.01 15.98
C LEU A 572 -9.36 9.51 15.91
N GLU A 573 -9.43 10.07 14.71
CA GLU A 573 -9.52 11.49 14.51
C GLU A 573 -10.87 11.97 15.06
N HIS A 574 -10.85 13.01 15.90
CA HIS A 574 -12.05 13.61 16.49
C HIS A 574 -12.99 12.62 17.22
N GLY A 575 -12.40 11.58 17.82
CA GLY A 575 -13.15 10.53 18.51
C GLY A 575 -13.53 10.87 19.97
N GLY A 576 -13.06 12.01 20.51
CA GLY A 576 -13.30 12.39 21.89
C GLY A 576 -12.36 11.71 22.88
N MET A 577 -12.88 11.16 23.97
CA MET A 577 -12.07 10.57 25.04
C MET A 577 -11.56 9.17 24.66
N GLY A 578 -10.24 8.94 24.74
CA GLY A 578 -9.59 7.68 24.38
C GLY A 578 -10.13 6.46 25.12
N GLY A 579 -10.45 6.58 26.40
CA GLY A 579 -11.04 5.51 27.20
C GLY A 579 -12.46 5.13 26.78
N ILE A 580 -13.20 6.03 26.13
CA ILE A 580 -14.58 5.80 25.69
C ILE A 580 -14.61 5.34 24.23
N ALA A 581 -13.80 5.95 23.35
CA ALA A 581 -13.87 5.71 21.92
C ALA A 581 -12.84 4.68 21.40
N ALA A 582 -11.58 4.76 21.84
CA ALA A 582 -10.51 3.92 21.30
C ALA A 582 -10.31 2.60 22.09
N ALA A 583 -10.45 2.62 23.42
CA ALA A 583 -10.25 1.44 24.27
C ALA A 583 -11.23 0.29 23.94
N PRO A 584 -12.53 0.52 23.68
CA PRO A 584 -13.44 -0.55 23.26
C PRO A 584 -13.05 -1.21 21.93
N LEU A 585 -12.49 -0.44 20.97
CA LEU A 585 -12.06 -0.98 19.70
C LEU A 585 -10.89 -1.96 19.89
N ALA A 586 -9.92 -1.59 20.72
CA ALA A 586 -8.80 -2.47 21.04
C ALA A 586 -9.28 -3.72 21.80
N ARG A 587 -10.24 -3.60 22.71
CA ARG A 587 -10.86 -4.73 23.43
C ARG A 587 -11.40 -5.78 22.47
N GLU A 588 -12.14 -5.36 21.44
CA GLU A 588 -12.71 -6.31 20.46
C GLU A 588 -11.61 -7.06 19.70
N ILE A 589 -10.53 -6.38 19.31
CA ILE A 589 -9.38 -7.04 18.65
C ILE A 589 -8.73 -8.06 19.57
N PHE A 590 -8.45 -7.70 20.83
CA PHE A 590 -7.93 -8.65 21.83
C PHE A 590 -8.89 -9.82 22.04
N SER A 591 -10.21 -9.58 22.14
CA SER A 591 -11.22 -10.62 22.34
C SER A 591 -11.23 -11.65 21.21
N ILE A 592 -11.16 -11.18 19.95
CA ILE A 592 -11.13 -12.04 18.78
C ILE A 592 -9.84 -12.87 18.76
N PHE A 593 -8.70 -12.25 19.05
CA PHE A 593 -7.40 -12.94 19.09
C PHE A 593 -7.40 -14.07 20.12
N TYR A 594 -7.78 -13.79 21.36
CA TYR A 594 -7.77 -14.80 22.42
C TYR A 594 -8.84 -15.89 22.21
N ALA A 595 -10.02 -15.54 21.70
CA ALA A 595 -11.04 -16.54 21.33
C ALA A 595 -10.54 -17.47 20.21
N LYS A 596 -9.84 -16.94 19.22
CA LYS A 596 -9.23 -17.73 18.14
C LYS A 596 -8.12 -18.63 18.65
N LYS A 597 -7.27 -18.13 19.54
CA LYS A 597 -6.22 -18.91 20.20
C LYS A 597 -6.82 -20.08 20.97
N GLN A 598 -7.81 -19.83 21.82
CA GLN A 598 -8.47 -20.87 22.61
C GLN A 598 -9.10 -21.97 21.74
N ARG A 599 -9.72 -21.61 20.61
CA ARG A 599 -10.25 -22.58 19.64
C ARG A 599 -9.16 -23.46 19.03
N ARG A 600 -7.98 -22.90 18.71
CA ARG A 600 -6.84 -23.67 18.18
C ARG A 600 -6.28 -24.64 19.22
N GLU A 601 -6.13 -24.23 20.46
CA GLU A 601 -5.65 -25.07 21.57
C GLU A 601 -6.63 -26.21 21.87
N THR A 602 -7.94 -25.97 21.79
CA THR A 602 -8.95 -27.01 21.99
C THR A 602 -9.06 -27.99 20.80
N ALA A 603 -8.78 -27.51 19.57
CA ALA A 603 -8.80 -28.35 18.38
C ALA A 603 -7.57 -29.25 18.23
N HIS A 604 -6.41 -28.82 18.78
CA HIS A 604 -5.14 -29.56 18.78
C HIS A 604 -4.57 -29.57 20.20
N PRO A 605 -5.10 -30.39 21.12
CA PRO A 605 -4.50 -30.55 22.44
C PRO A 605 -3.10 -31.10 22.25
N ASP A 606 -2.10 -30.36 22.73
CA ASP A 606 -0.68 -30.61 22.55
C ASP A 606 -0.32 -32.05 22.89
N VAL A 607 0.31 -32.74 21.96
CA VAL A 607 0.79 -34.13 22.12
C VAL A 607 1.85 -34.24 23.24
N THR A 608 2.37 -33.12 23.71
CA THR A 608 3.36 -33.02 24.79
C THR A 608 2.82 -33.38 26.17
N GLN A 609 1.53 -33.23 26.44
CA GLN A 609 0.93 -33.65 27.73
C GLN A 609 0.65 -35.17 27.81
N LEU A 610 0.70 -35.88 26.70
CA LEU A 610 0.51 -37.32 26.67
C LEU A 610 1.77 -38.14 26.93
N SER A 611 2.96 -37.51 26.94
CA SER A 611 4.23 -38.19 27.22
C SER A 611 4.56 -38.31 28.73
N GLU A 612 3.99 -37.46 29.61
CA GLU A 612 4.18 -37.52 31.05
C GLU A 612 3.17 -38.39 31.79
N ALA A 613 2.19 -38.94 31.10
CA ALA A 613 1.16 -39.81 31.67
C ALA A 613 1.35 -41.32 31.34
N ARG A 614 2.59 -41.76 31.08
CA ARG A 614 2.89 -43.21 31.06
C ARG A 614 3.66 -43.59 32.32
N PRO A 615 3.12 -44.59 33.06
CA PRO A 615 3.66 -45.05 34.34
C PRO A 615 5.07 -45.68 34.24
#